data_bd909426242952ca366524148b73fc98
#
_entry.id   bd909426242952ca366524148b73fc98
#
_cell.length_a   1.000
_cell.length_b   1.000
_cell.length_c   1.000
_cell.angle_alpha   90.00
_cell.angle_beta   90.00
_cell.angle_gamma   90.00
#
_symmetry.space_group_name_H-M   'P 1'
#
loop_
_entity.id
_entity.type
_entity.pdbx_description
1 polymer ?
#
loop_
_entity_poly.entity_id
_entity_poly.type
_entity_poly.pdbx_seq_one_letter_code
_entity_poly.pdbx_strand_id
1 'polypeptide(L)' 'MSNRIGSISMELSRRLNIAPEKALMLFYESQTCADLHDRSTGLYLYGDLYVADEFMREMNL' A
#
# COMPACT_ATOMS: atom_id res chain seq x y z
N MET A 1 -18.21 -3.28 3.15
CA MET A 1 -17.37 -2.58 2.18
C MET A 1 -15.92 -2.85 2.49
N SER A 2 -15.18 -3.27 1.50
CA SER A 2 -13.78 -3.59 1.69
C SER A 2 -12.96 -2.32 1.86
N ASN A 3 -12.10 -2.28 2.87
CA ASN A 3 -11.24 -1.13 3.13
C ASN A 3 -9.78 -1.55 2.98
N ARG A 4 -9.44 -1.98 1.77
CA ARG A 4 -8.09 -2.46 1.49
C ARG A 4 -7.04 -1.38 1.71
N ILE A 5 -7.37 -0.14 1.31
CA ILE A 5 -6.42 0.96 1.49
C ILE A 5 -6.12 1.15 2.97
N GLY A 6 -7.17 1.08 3.81
CA GLY A 6 -6.97 1.18 5.25
C GLY A 6 -6.12 0.04 5.80
N SER A 7 -6.40 -1.20 5.37
CA SER A 7 -5.63 -2.36 5.82
C SER A 7 -4.17 -2.26 5.39
N ILE A 8 -3.92 -1.86 4.16
CA ILE A 8 -2.55 -1.70 3.67
C ILE A 8 -1.84 -0.60 4.44
N SER A 9 -2.53 0.52 4.69
CA SER A 9 -1.95 1.64 5.42
C SER A 9 -1.58 1.26 6.85
N MET A 10 -2.42 0.45 7.51
CA MET A 10 -2.14 -0.03 8.85
C MET A 10 -0.89 -0.92 8.85
N GLU A 11 -0.78 -1.78 7.85
CA GLU A 11 0.42 -2.62 7.74
C GLU A 11 1.66 -1.78 7.53
N LEU A 12 1.59 -0.76 6.68
CA LEU A 12 2.72 0.13 6.44
C LEU A 12 3.07 0.94 7.67
N SER A 13 2.04 1.40 8.39
CA SER A 13 2.24 2.11 9.66
C SER A 13 3.07 1.26 10.62
N ARG A 14 2.73 -0.02 10.73
CA ARG A 14 3.43 -0.94 11.61
C ARG A 14 4.87 -1.16 11.14
N ARG A 15 5.06 -1.38 9.85
CA ARG A 15 6.39 -1.67 9.28
C ARG A 15 7.32 -0.49 9.38
N LEU A 16 6.80 0.71 9.15
CA LEU A 16 7.60 1.93 9.11
C LEU A 16 7.65 2.66 10.46
N ASN A 17 6.86 2.18 11.42
CA ASN A 17 6.77 2.79 12.75
C ASN A 17 6.36 4.27 12.65
N ILE A 18 5.32 4.54 11.87
CA ILE A 18 4.77 5.89 11.67
C ILE A 18 3.28 5.83 11.94
N ALA A 19 2.67 7.02 12.10
CA ALA A 19 1.23 7.10 12.32
C ALA A 19 0.46 6.58 11.09
N PRO A 20 -0.70 5.93 11.30
CA PRO A 20 -1.50 5.43 10.18
C PRO A 20 -1.86 6.51 9.15
N GLU A 21 -2.14 7.73 9.60
CA GLU A 21 -2.46 8.83 8.70
C GLU A 21 -1.29 9.15 7.79
N LYS A 22 -0.09 9.11 8.34
CA LYS A 22 1.13 9.35 7.57
C LYS A 22 1.34 8.25 6.53
N ALA A 23 1.14 7.00 6.95
CA ALA A 23 1.26 5.86 6.06
C ALA A 23 0.26 5.97 4.91
N LEU A 24 -0.97 6.37 5.22
CA LEU A 24 -2.01 6.54 4.22
C LEU A 24 -1.61 7.59 3.18
N MET A 25 -1.09 8.71 3.63
CA MET A 25 -0.65 9.77 2.72
C MET A 25 0.48 9.29 1.81
N LEU A 26 1.48 8.62 2.39
CA LEU A 26 2.60 8.10 1.61
C LEU A 26 2.12 7.09 0.58
N PHE A 27 1.19 6.22 0.97
CA PHE A 27 0.67 5.21 0.06
C PHE A 27 -0.09 5.86 -1.11
N TYR A 28 -0.93 6.86 -0.81
CA TYR A 28 -1.69 7.53 -1.87
C TYR A 28 -0.80 8.22 -2.90
N GLU A 29 0.39 8.63 -2.50
CA GLU A 29 1.33 9.30 -3.40
C GLU A 29 2.22 8.31 -4.14
N SER A 30 2.10 7.02 -3.87
CA SER A 30 3.00 6.03 -4.41
C SER A 30 2.54 5.48 -5.75
N GLN A 31 3.49 4.98 -6.53
CA GLN A 31 3.18 4.27 -7.76
C GLN A 31 2.44 2.96 -7.45
N THR A 32 2.75 2.34 -6.32
CA THR A 32 2.06 1.12 -5.89
C THR A 32 0.55 1.35 -5.77
N CYS A 33 0.16 2.50 -5.23
CA CYS A 33 -1.27 2.83 -5.14
C CYS A 33 -1.89 2.99 -6.52
N ALA A 34 -1.21 3.66 -7.43
CA ALA A 34 -1.68 3.82 -8.80
C ALA A 34 -1.83 2.45 -9.47
N ASP A 35 -0.84 1.57 -9.27
CA ASP A 35 -0.87 0.22 -9.83
C ASP A 35 -2.02 -0.59 -9.26
N LEU A 36 -2.32 -0.42 -7.98
CA LEU A 36 -3.42 -1.13 -7.35
C LEU A 36 -4.76 -0.75 -7.99
N HIS A 37 -4.91 0.50 -8.40
CA HIS A 37 -6.13 0.98 -9.04
C HIS A 37 -6.16 0.72 -10.55
N ASP A 38 -5.04 0.31 -11.13
CA ASP A 38 -4.92 0.04 -12.57
C ASP A 38 -5.05 -1.45 -12.79
N ARG A 39 -6.16 -1.86 -13.42
CA ARG A 39 -6.43 -3.28 -13.64
C ARG A 39 -5.39 -3.95 -14.51
N SER A 40 -4.73 -3.21 -15.38
CA SER A 40 -3.76 -3.79 -16.30
C SER A 40 -2.52 -4.33 -15.58
N THR A 41 -2.24 -3.84 -14.37
CA THR A 41 -1.10 -4.32 -13.59
C THR A 41 -1.37 -5.64 -12.89
N GLY A 42 -2.65 -5.96 -12.66
CA GLY A 42 -3.04 -7.15 -11.92
C GLY A 42 -2.76 -7.10 -10.43
N LEU A 43 -2.26 -5.98 -9.92
CA LEU A 43 -1.89 -5.88 -8.51
C LEU A 43 -3.10 -6.07 -7.60
N TYR A 44 -4.29 -5.64 -8.04
CA TYR A 44 -5.50 -5.78 -7.24
C TYR A 44 -5.87 -7.24 -6.94
N LEU A 45 -5.29 -8.19 -7.67
CA LEU A 45 -5.53 -9.62 -7.46
C LEU A 45 -4.73 -10.19 -6.29
N TYR A 46 -3.76 -9.46 -5.79
CA TYR A 46 -2.89 -9.94 -4.72
C TYR A 46 -3.39 -9.44 -3.38
N GLY A 47 -2.92 -10.09 -2.31
CA GLY A 47 -3.32 -9.72 -0.95
C GLY A 47 -2.66 -8.44 -0.46
N ASP A 48 -3.16 -7.95 0.68
CA ASP A 48 -2.67 -6.70 1.25
C ASP A 48 -1.19 -6.75 1.60
N LEU A 49 -0.71 -7.90 2.10
CA LEU A 49 0.70 -8.03 2.46
C LEU A 49 1.59 -7.93 1.24
N TYR A 50 1.15 -8.51 0.12
CA TYR A 50 1.90 -8.42 -1.12
C TYR A 50 1.98 -6.97 -1.59
N VAL A 51 0.86 -6.26 -1.53
CA VAL A 51 0.83 -4.85 -1.94
C VAL A 51 1.74 -4.02 -1.04
N ALA A 52 1.73 -4.29 0.26
CA ALA A 52 2.63 -3.61 1.19
C ALA A 52 4.10 -3.88 0.83
N ASP A 53 4.41 -5.14 0.47
CA ASP A 53 5.76 -5.48 0.05
C ASP A 53 6.19 -4.70 -1.20
N GLU A 54 5.26 -4.55 -2.15
CA GLU A 54 5.56 -3.78 -3.37
C GLU A 54 5.82 -2.31 -3.03
N PHE A 55 5.05 -1.75 -2.10
CA PHE A 55 5.28 -0.39 -1.64
C PHE A 55 6.68 -0.25 -1.02
N MET A 56 7.04 -1.19 -0.15
CA MET A 56 8.34 -1.15 0.51
C MET A 56 9.47 -1.22 -0.52
N ARG A 57 9.29 -2.06 -1.53
CA ARG A 57 10.26 -2.18 -2.60
C ARG A 57 10.37 -0.89 -3.40
N GLU A 58 9.24 -0.26 -3.69
CA GLU A 58 9.23 1.02 -4.41
C GLU A 58 10.00 2.07 -3.64
N MET A 59 9.84 2.10 -2.32
CA MET A 59 10.52 3.07 -1.46
C MET A 59 11.97 2.71 -1.21
N ASN A 60 12.40 1.53 -1.64
CA ASN A 60 13.76 1.03 -1.45
C ASN A 60 14.11 0.90 0.04
N LEU A 61 13.16 0.34 0.80
CA LEU A 61 13.32 0.17 2.25
C LEU A 61 13.64 -1.25 2.64
#